data_e8dce6ac0e07b33d869cf9c58ffa6e05
#
_entry.id   e8dce6ac0e07b33d869cf9c58ffa6e05
#
_cell.length_a   1.000
_cell.length_b   1.000
_cell.length_c   1.000
_cell.angle_alpha   90.00
_cell.angle_beta   90.00
_cell.angle_gamma   90.00
#
_symmetry.space_group_name_H-M   'P 1'
#
loop_
_entity.id
_entity.type
_entity.pdbx_description
1 polymer ?
#
loop_
_entity_poly.entity_id
_entity_poly.type
_entity_poly.pdbx_seq_one_letter_code
_entity_poly.pdbx_strand_id
1 'polypeptide(L)'
;MKLNEKGIEFIVNEETGGRAYYEKVYKSTFTWPGGASGPTAMVGIDIGYYTEEEIDKIFKPLTDSAELSLIRAGRGLKGFLAKEYTVKLKGITFTWEEAIQTFKEFILPKFTALTEKAFPGVTELHTNAQAAIVSLVFNRGTSFKGASRVEMLELKNIISSSKDYDKMASQIKSMKRLWDKTSGLAGRRDREAQLVLTS
;
A
#
# COMPACT_ATOMS: atom_id res chain seq x y z
N MET A 1 7.45 -14.68 -0.71
CA MET A 1 6.56 -14.41 -1.88
C MET A 1 7.23 -13.44 -2.84
N LYS A 2 7.18 -13.71 -4.15
CA LYS A 2 7.78 -12.82 -5.16
C LYS A 2 6.70 -12.48 -6.19
N LEU A 3 6.27 -11.22 -6.19
CA LEU A 3 5.26 -10.73 -7.13
C LEU A 3 5.90 -10.42 -8.50
N ASN A 4 5.12 -10.55 -9.57
CA ASN A 4 5.50 -10.08 -10.89
C ASN A 4 5.25 -8.56 -11.03
N GLU A 5 5.82 -7.95 -12.08
CA GLU A 5 5.70 -6.50 -12.32
C GLU A 5 4.23 -6.05 -12.43
N LYS A 6 3.37 -6.83 -13.10
CA LYS A 6 1.94 -6.54 -13.24
C LYS A 6 1.22 -6.48 -11.89
N GLY A 7 1.55 -7.41 -10.98
CA GLY A 7 1.00 -7.42 -9.62
C GLY A 7 1.48 -6.24 -8.78
N ILE A 8 2.74 -5.86 -8.92
CA ILE A 8 3.31 -4.68 -8.24
C ILE A 8 2.64 -3.41 -8.75
N GLU A 9 2.55 -3.25 -10.06
CA GLU A 9 1.88 -2.11 -10.70
C GLU A 9 0.42 -2.01 -10.26
N PHE A 10 -0.30 -3.13 -10.17
CA PHE A 10 -1.66 -3.15 -9.65
C PHE A 10 -1.74 -2.56 -8.25
N ILE A 11 -0.89 -3.01 -7.32
CA ILE A 11 -0.89 -2.51 -5.94
C ILE A 11 -0.59 -1.01 -5.90
N VAL A 12 0.43 -0.57 -6.63
CA VAL A 12 0.81 0.84 -6.69
C VAL A 12 -0.32 1.71 -7.25
N ASN A 13 -0.99 1.24 -8.31
CA ASN A 13 -2.13 1.95 -8.89
C ASN A 13 -3.31 2.06 -7.91
N GLU A 14 -3.59 1.02 -7.12
CA GLU A 14 -4.64 1.07 -6.09
C GLU A 14 -4.30 2.04 -4.93
N GLU A 15 -3.02 2.27 -4.65
CA GLU A 15 -2.58 3.17 -3.57
C GLU A 15 -2.44 4.63 -4.03
N THR A 16 -2.09 4.85 -5.28
CA THR A 16 -1.76 6.20 -5.78
C THR A 16 -2.81 6.76 -6.75
N GLY A 17 -3.72 5.95 -7.24
CA GLY A 17 -4.58 6.30 -8.37
C GLY A 17 -3.87 6.25 -9.73
N GLY A 18 -2.64 5.71 -9.78
CA GLY A 18 -1.81 5.58 -10.97
C GLY A 18 -0.92 6.80 -11.23
N ARG A 19 -0.02 6.63 -12.23
CA ARG A 19 1.01 7.62 -12.57
C ARG A 19 0.45 9.03 -12.80
N ALA A 20 -0.58 9.16 -13.62
CA ALA A 20 -1.16 10.46 -13.96
C ALA A 20 -1.71 11.20 -12.72
N TYR A 21 -2.30 10.47 -11.79
CA TYR A 21 -2.81 11.03 -10.54
C TYR A 21 -1.66 11.42 -9.61
N TYR A 22 -0.64 10.56 -9.49
CA TYR A 22 0.56 10.82 -8.71
C TYR A 22 1.25 12.11 -9.16
N GLU A 23 1.50 12.27 -10.45
CA GLU A 23 2.19 13.44 -11.02
C GLU A 23 1.33 14.72 -10.93
N LYS A 24 0.02 14.61 -11.20
CA LYS A 24 -0.88 15.77 -11.27
C LYS A 24 -1.39 16.22 -9.90
N VAL A 25 -1.83 15.28 -9.06
CA VAL A 25 -2.53 15.60 -7.79
C VAL A 25 -1.55 15.66 -6.63
N TYR A 26 -0.72 14.65 -6.47
CA TYR A 26 0.31 14.66 -5.44
C TYR A 26 1.51 15.55 -5.82
N LYS A 27 1.61 15.95 -7.11
CA LYS A 27 2.72 16.77 -7.63
C LYS A 27 4.08 16.18 -7.33
N SER A 28 4.15 14.86 -7.25
CA SER A 28 5.36 14.09 -6.97
C SER A 28 6.12 14.50 -5.69
N THR A 29 5.45 15.13 -4.71
CA THR A 29 6.08 15.66 -3.50
C THR A 29 5.43 15.13 -2.22
N PHE A 30 5.90 15.60 -1.07
CA PHE A 30 5.29 15.29 0.22
C PHE A 30 3.88 15.87 0.34
N THR A 31 2.99 15.05 0.90
CA THR A 31 1.62 15.42 1.25
C THR A 31 1.31 15.05 2.69
N TRP A 32 0.25 15.61 3.26
CA TRP A 32 -0.31 15.14 4.53
C TRP A 32 -1.64 14.43 4.26
N PRO A 33 -1.71 13.09 4.46
CA PRO A 33 -2.92 12.32 4.16
C PRO A 33 -4.11 12.58 5.11
N GLY A 34 -3.85 13.25 6.24
CA GLY A 34 -4.87 13.51 7.24
C GLY A 34 -4.72 12.69 8.53
N GLY A 35 -5.57 12.95 9.52
CA GLY A 35 -5.58 12.23 10.79
C GLY A 35 -4.24 12.28 11.53
N ALA A 36 -3.79 11.14 12.03
CA ALA A 36 -2.53 10.97 12.75
C ALA A 36 -1.32 10.70 11.83
N SER A 37 -1.45 10.87 10.50
CA SER A 37 -0.33 10.69 9.56
C SER A 37 0.74 11.76 9.74
N GLY A 38 1.97 11.38 9.40
CA GLY A 38 3.10 12.28 9.20
C GLY A 38 3.14 12.86 7.78
N PRO A 39 4.19 13.63 7.43
CA PRO A 39 4.46 13.98 6.04
C PRO A 39 4.73 12.70 5.25
N THR A 40 4.02 12.51 4.15
CA THR A 40 4.03 11.27 3.37
C THR A 40 4.43 11.56 1.93
N ALA A 41 5.38 10.81 1.40
CA ALA A 41 5.85 10.90 0.02
C ALA A 41 5.71 9.57 -0.71
N MET A 42 5.89 9.61 -2.05
CA MET A 42 5.92 8.45 -2.92
C MET A 42 4.71 7.51 -2.71
N VAL A 43 4.92 6.20 -2.59
CA VAL A 43 3.86 5.21 -2.35
C VAL A 43 3.82 4.88 -0.86
N GLY A 44 3.27 5.79 -0.05
CA GLY A 44 2.99 5.55 1.36
C GLY A 44 4.19 5.62 2.31
N ILE A 45 5.25 6.34 1.96
CA ILE A 45 6.38 6.61 2.87
C ILE A 45 5.99 7.72 3.83
N ASP A 46 5.46 7.36 4.99
CA ASP A 46 5.08 8.27 6.07
C ASP A 46 6.23 8.44 7.06
N ILE A 47 7.01 9.53 6.91
CA ILE A 47 8.20 9.78 7.74
C ILE A 47 7.89 10.07 9.22
N GLY A 48 6.63 10.26 9.57
CA GLY A 48 6.19 10.34 10.97
C GLY A 48 6.36 9.04 11.76
N TYR A 49 6.62 7.93 11.07
CA TYR A 49 6.74 6.59 11.67
C TYR A 49 8.07 5.89 11.39
N TYR A 50 9.00 6.57 10.72
CA TYR A 50 10.31 6.02 10.36
C TYR A 50 11.41 6.50 11.30
N THR A 51 12.43 5.67 11.53
CA THR A 51 13.66 6.08 12.20
C THR A 51 14.53 6.94 11.28
N GLU A 52 15.54 7.62 11.83
CA GLU A 52 16.47 8.41 11.03
C GLU A 52 17.26 7.53 10.05
N GLU A 53 17.68 6.33 10.50
CA GLU A 53 18.39 5.38 9.67
C GLU A 53 17.53 4.87 8.49
N GLU A 54 16.23 4.65 8.72
CA GLU A 54 15.29 4.27 7.64
C GLU A 54 15.10 5.43 6.65
N ILE A 55 14.97 6.66 7.15
CA ILE A 55 14.89 7.86 6.30
C ILE A 55 16.14 8.00 5.45
N ASP A 56 17.32 7.82 6.04
CA ASP A 56 18.58 7.90 5.32
C ASP A 56 18.69 6.84 4.22
N LYS A 57 18.32 5.60 4.52
CA LYS A 57 18.33 4.52 3.51
C LYS A 57 17.45 4.84 2.30
N ILE A 58 16.29 5.47 2.54
CA ILE A 58 15.32 5.77 1.49
C ILE A 58 15.72 7.03 0.72
N PHE A 59 16.00 8.12 1.41
CA PHE A 59 16.05 9.45 0.80
C PHE A 59 17.46 9.93 0.44
N LYS A 60 18.51 9.49 1.15
CA LYS A 60 19.89 9.91 0.85
C LYS A 60 20.36 9.63 -0.58
N PRO A 61 19.94 8.52 -1.26
CA PRO A 61 20.26 8.32 -2.66
C PRO A 61 19.48 9.22 -3.63
N LEU A 62 18.40 9.86 -3.18
CA LEU A 62 17.41 10.56 -4.01
C LEU A 62 17.43 12.08 -3.82
N THR A 63 18.15 12.59 -2.81
CA THR A 63 18.09 14.00 -2.39
C THR A 63 19.46 14.55 -2.09
N ASP A 64 19.61 15.87 -2.16
CA ASP A 64 20.80 16.54 -1.66
C ASP A 64 20.84 16.64 -0.12
N SER A 65 21.94 17.17 0.43
CA SER A 65 22.14 17.27 1.88
C SER A 65 21.16 18.23 2.56
N ALA A 66 20.75 19.29 1.89
CA ALA A 66 19.80 20.27 2.43
C ALA A 66 18.38 19.69 2.46
N GLU A 67 17.96 19.04 1.39
CA GLU A 67 16.69 18.33 1.29
C GLU A 67 16.60 17.21 2.31
N LEU A 68 17.65 16.38 2.43
CA LEU A 68 17.71 15.31 3.43
C LEU A 68 17.57 15.85 4.86
N SER A 69 18.21 16.99 5.16
CA SER A 69 18.09 17.64 6.48
C SER A 69 16.65 18.09 6.76
N LEU A 70 15.96 18.62 5.77
CA LEU A 70 14.53 18.96 5.89
C LEU A 70 13.66 17.71 6.10
N ILE A 71 13.92 16.63 5.39
CA ILE A 71 13.18 15.37 5.56
C ILE A 71 13.38 14.81 6.97
N ARG A 72 14.63 14.76 7.47
CA ARG A 72 14.94 14.32 8.83
C ARG A 72 14.24 15.16 9.90
N ALA A 73 14.17 16.48 9.71
CA ALA A 73 13.49 17.38 10.64
C ALA A 73 11.97 17.18 10.67
N GLY A 74 11.38 16.58 9.63
CA GLY A 74 9.98 16.17 9.58
C GLY A 74 9.67 14.83 10.28
N ARG A 75 10.71 14.08 10.69
CA ARG A 75 10.59 12.79 11.36
C ARG A 75 9.81 12.89 12.67
N GLY A 76 8.90 11.95 12.88
CA GLY A 76 8.10 11.87 14.10
C GLY A 76 6.97 12.90 14.21
N LEU A 77 6.91 13.88 13.32
CA LEU A 77 5.78 14.82 13.26
C LEU A 77 4.52 14.11 12.79
N LYS A 78 3.39 14.38 13.44
CA LYS A 78 2.09 13.76 13.15
C LYS A 78 0.97 14.79 13.25
N GLY A 79 -0.16 14.48 12.62
CA GLY A 79 -1.36 15.29 12.71
C GLY A 79 -1.15 16.72 12.19
N PHE A 80 -1.59 17.69 12.95
CA PHE A 80 -1.53 19.10 12.56
C PHE A 80 -0.10 19.62 12.37
N LEU A 81 0.84 19.21 13.22
CA LEU A 81 2.26 19.56 13.08
C LEU A 81 2.86 19.04 11.78
N ALA A 82 2.50 17.82 11.39
CA ALA A 82 2.91 17.25 10.10
C ALA A 82 2.33 18.04 8.92
N LYS A 83 1.04 18.43 9.01
CA LYS A 83 0.38 19.25 7.99
C LYS A 83 1.13 20.58 7.77
N GLU A 84 1.45 21.27 8.83
CA GLU A 84 2.21 22.54 8.74
C GLU A 84 3.61 22.33 8.18
N TYR A 85 4.31 21.28 8.67
CA TYR A 85 5.66 20.98 8.25
C TYR A 85 5.74 20.56 6.77
N THR A 86 4.74 19.86 6.26
CA THR A 86 4.67 19.43 4.85
C THR A 86 4.83 20.59 3.87
N VAL A 87 4.47 21.81 4.27
CA VAL A 87 4.67 23.01 3.43
C VAL A 87 6.16 23.25 3.11
N LYS A 88 7.06 22.95 4.06
CA LYS A 88 8.51 23.10 3.89
C LYS A 88 9.11 22.05 2.94
N LEU A 89 8.41 20.93 2.75
CA LEU A 89 8.87 19.81 1.93
C LEU A 89 8.36 19.86 0.47
N LYS A 90 7.52 20.84 0.11
CA LYS A 90 6.87 20.91 -1.22
C LYS A 90 7.81 21.08 -2.41
N GLY A 91 9.03 21.55 -2.19
CA GLY A 91 10.05 21.66 -3.23
C GLY A 91 10.76 20.35 -3.54
N ILE A 92 10.69 19.39 -2.63
CA ILE A 92 11.33 18.06 -2.76
C ILE A 92 10.39 17.16 -3.55
N THR A 93 10.83 16.69 -4.70
CA THR A 93 10.00 15.89 -5.61
C THR A 93 10.66 14.57 -5.96
N PHE A 94 9.84 13.56 -6.25
CA PHE A 94 10.30 12.23 -6.62
C PHE A 94 9.57 11.78 -7.87
N THR A 95 10.30 11.28 -8.85
CA THR A 95 9.76 10.73 -10.09
C THR A 95 8.88 9.50 -9.80
N TRP A 96 8.04 9.14 -10.75
CA TRP A 96 7.25 7.92 -10.67
C TRP A 96 8.12 6.67 -10.56
N GLU A 97 9.22 6.64 -11.28
CA GLU A 97 10.20 5.55 -11.29
C GLU A 97 10.86 5.38 -9.91
N GLU A 98 11.28 6.49 -9.29
CA GLU A 98 11.83 6.48 -7.91
C GLU A 98 10.77 6.04 -6.89
N ALA A 99 9.54 6.48 -7.03
CA ALA A 99 8.45 6.07 -6.15
C ALA A 99 8.17 4.56 -6.24
N ILE A 100 8.16 3.98 -7.44
CA ILE A 100 7.99 2.53 -7.64
C ILE A 100 9.19 1.76 -7.10
N GLN A 101 10.41 2.20 -7.39
CA GLN A 101 11.62 1.53 -6.91
C GLN A 101 11.66 1.52 -5.39
N THR A 102 11.39 2.65 -4.76
CA THR A 102 11.32 2.78 -3.30
C THR A 102 10.23 1.87 -2.70
N PHE A 103 9.05 1.80 -3.35
CA PHE A 103 8.00 0.87 -2.94
C PHE A 103 8.47 -0.59 -2.97
N LYS A 104 9.13 -1.01 -4.05
CA LYS A 104 9.66 -2.37 -4.20
C LYS A 104 10.70 -2.73 -3.15
N GLU A 105 11.56 -1.79 -2.79
CA GLU A 105 12.68 -2.02 -1.87
C GLU A 105 12.28 -1.95 -0.39
N PHE A 106 11.41 -1.01 -0.02
CA PHE A 106 11.17 -0.68 1.39
C PHE A 106 9.76 -1.02 1.89
N ILE A 107 8.76 -0.99 1.02
CA ILE A 107 7.36 -1.19 1.42
C ILE A 107 6.89 -2.61 1.11
N LEU A 108 7.06 -3.06 -0.12
CA LEU A 108 6.56 -4.34 -0.60
C LEU A 108 7.07 -5.54 0.24
N PRO A 109 8.35 -5.62 0.65
CA PRO A 109 8.85 -6.75 1.44
C PRO A 109 8.14 -6.90 2.79
N LYS A 110 7.79 -5.79 3.43
CA LYS A 110 7.03 -5.78 4.68
C LYS A 110 5.63 -6.36 4.49
N PHE A 111 4.93 -5.92 3.44
CA PHE A 111 3.55 -6.37 3.20
C PHE A 111 3.48 -7.80 2.65
N THR A 112 4.45 -8.24 1.86
CA THR A 112 4.53 -9.65 1.45
C THR A 112 4.77 -10.55 2.64
N ALA A 113 5.68 -10.22 3.56
CA ALA A 113 5.92 -10.98 4.79
C ALA A 113 4.69 -11.02 5.71
N LEU A 114 3.98 -9.88 5.88
CA LEU A 114 2.73 -9.81 6.63
C LEU A 114 1.65 -10.70 6.01
N THR A 115 1.57 -10.72 4.68
CA THR A 115 0.60 -11.53 3.94
C THR A 115 0.89 -13.01 4.08
N GLU A 116 2.14 -13.44 3.92
CA GLU A 116 2.55 -14.85 4.12
C GLU A 116 2.21 -15.34 5.52
N LYS A 117 2.49 -14.52 6.53
CA LYS A 117 2.16 -14.85 7.93
C LYS A 117 0.65 -14.92 8.17
N ALA A 118 -0.14 -14.04 7.57
CA ALA A 118 -1.58 -13.97 7.79
C ALA A 118 -2.37 -15.03 7.01
N PHE A 119 -1.91 -15.39 5.80
CA PHE A 119 -2.57 -16.30 4.88
C PHE A 119 -1.68 -17.49 4.53
N PRO A 120 -1.57 -18.52 5.41
CA PRO A 120 -0.81 -19.74 5.10
C PRO A 120 -1.29 -20.37 3.79
N GLY A 121 -0.35 -20.74 2.91
CA GLY A 121 -0.64 -21.29 1.58
C GLY A 121 -0.71 -20.24 0.45
N VAL A 122 -0.66 -18.94 0.76
CA VAL A 122 -0.72 -17.87 -0.25
C VAL A 122 0.40 -17.96 -1.30
N THR A 123 1.57 -18.46 -0.94
CA THR A 123 2.72 -18.64 -1.85
C THR A 123 2.51 -19.71 -2.92
N GLU A 124 1.50 -20.55 -2.73
CA GLU A 124 1.14 -21.61 -3.68
C GLU A 124 0.11 -21.14 -4.74
N LEU A 125 -0.43 -19.93 -4.58
CA LEU A 125 -1.31 -19.33 -5.56
C LEU A 125 -0.52 -18.81 -6.77
N HIS A 126 -1.18 -18.62 -7.92
CA HIS A 126 -0.54 -17.91 -9.03
C HIS A 126 -0.24 -16.44 -8.65
N THR A 127 0.73 -15.82 -9.32
CA THR A 127 1.31 -14.53 -8.92
C THR A 127 0.30 -13.38 -8.86
N ASN A 128 -0.71 -13.37 -9.75
CA ASN A 128 -1.75 -12.34 -9.75
C ASN A 128 -2.67 -12.47 -8.52
N ALA A 129 -3.03 -13.71 -8.13
CA ALA A 129 -3.80 -13.93 -6.90
C ALA A 129 -2.97 -13.53 -5.66
N GLN A 130 -1.68 -13.85 -5.63
CA GLN A 130 -0.79 -13.38 -4.58
C GLN A 130 -0.81 -11.85 -4.48
N ALA A 131 -0.70 -11.14 -5.60
CA ALA A 131 -0.74 -9.69 -5.64
C ALA A 131 -2.08 -9.11 -5.14
N ALA A 132 -3.20 -9.72 -5.49
CA ALA A 132 -4.52 -9.33 -4.99
C ALA A 132 -4.62 -9.45 -3.47
N ILE A 133 -4.08 -10.54 -2.88
CA ILE A 133 -4.07 -10.73 -1.42
C ILE A 133 -3.13 -9.72 -0.74
N VAL A 134 -1.96 -9.42 -1.32
CA VAL A 134 -1.08 -8.36 -0.82
C VAL A 134 -1.77 -6.99 -0.86
N SER A 135 -2.45 -6.65 -1.96
CA SER A 135 -3.25 -5.43 -2.08
C SER A 135 -4.32 -5.35 -0.99
N LEU A 136 -5.01 -6.46 -0.74
CA LEU A 136 -6.02 -6.55 0.30
C LEU A 136 -5.42 -6.32 1.70
N VAL A 137 -4.28 -6.95 2.01
CA VAL A 137 -3.57 -6.75 3.28
C VAL A 137 -3.05 -5.33 3.42
N PHE A 138 -2.54 -4.73 2.35
CA PHE A 138 -2.10 -3.34 2.34
C PHE A 138 -3.23 -2.39 2.78
N ASN A 139 -4.42 -2.58 2.22
CA ASN A 139 -5.58 -1.74 2.51
C ASN A 139 -6.27 -2.07 3.84
N ARG A 140 -6.37 -3.35 4.21
CA ARG A 140 -7.20 -3.81 5.34
C ARG A 140 -6.40 -4.30 6.55
N GLY A 141 -5.09 -4.49 6.41
CA GLY A 141 -4.28 -5.12 7.44
C GLY A 141 -4.54 -6.63 7.56
N THR A 142 -4.02 -7.24 8.62
CA THR A 142 -4.01 -8.70 8.84
C THR A 142 -4.98 -9.18 9.91
N SER A 143 -5.87 -8.33 10.43
CA SER A 143 -6.84 -8.73 11.45
C SER A 143 -7.97 -9.57 10.87
N PHE A 144 -8.34 -10.63 11.58
CA PHE A 144 -9.48 -11.51 11.28
C PHE A 144 -10.61 -11.38 12.30
N LYS A 145 -10.52 -10.43 13.25
CA LYS A 145 -11.48 -10.29 14.36
C LYS A 145 -12.52 -9.21 14.07
N GLY A 146 -13.77 -9.53 14.39
CA GLY A 146 -14.90 -8.59 14.28
C GLY A 146 -15.73 -8.75 13.00
N ALA A 147 -16.94 -8.20 13.02
CA ALA A 147 -17.93 -8.35 11.94
C ALA A 147 -17.48 -7.81 10.57
N SER A 148 -16.57 -6.84 10.55
CA SER A 148 -15.99 -6.30 9.31
C SER A 148 -14.86 -7.17 8.72
N ARG A 149 -14.54 -8.31 9.35
CA ARG A 149 -13.41 -9.20 8.99
C ARG A 149 -13.83 -10.63 8.64
N VAL A 150 -15.11 -10.90 8.58
CA VAL A 150 -15.63 -12.25 8.31
C VAL A 150 -15.11 -12.76 6.96
N GLU A 151 -15.17 -11.95 5.93
CA GLU A 151 -14.68 -12.32 4.60
C GLU A 151 -13.16 -12.53 4.56
N MET A 152 -12.41 -11.76 5.37
CA MET A 152 -10.96 -11.96 5.50
C MET A 152 -10.63 -13.31 6.13
N LEU A 153 -11.39 -13.70 7.14
CA LEU A 153 -11.24 -15.01 7.80
C LEU A 153 -11.59 -16.15 6.84
N GLU A 154 -12.70 -16.04 6.13
CA GLU A 154 -13.12 -17.06 5.17
C GLU A 154 -12.14 -17.18 4.01
N LEU A 155 -11.62 -16.05 3.50
CA LEU A 155 -10.58 -16.04 2.49
C LEU A 155 -9.31 -16.77 2.96
N LYS A 156 -8.90 -16.57 4.22
CA LYS A 156 -7.80 -17.33 4.82
C LYS A 156 -8.08 -18.84 4.82
N ASN A 157 -9.30 -19.26 5.21
CA ASN A 157 -9.69 -20.68 5.22
C ASN A 157 -9.63 -21.29 3.81
N ILE A 158 -10.15 -20.59 2.80
CA ILE A 158 -10.10 -21.03 1.40
C ILE A 158 -8.64 -21.19 0.92
N ILE A 159 -7.78 -20.19 1.17
CA ILE A 159 -6.37 -20.23 0.77
C ILE A 159 -5.62 -21.41 1.42
N SER A 160 -5.86 -21.67 2.70
CA SER A 160 -5.17 -22.76 3.42
C SER A 160 -5.73 -24.16 3.12
N SER A 161 -6.87 -24.28 2.45
CA SER A 161 -7.51 -25.57 2.15
C SER A 161 -7.60 -25.85 0.64
N SER A 162 -8.63 -25.33 -0.02
CA SER A 162 -8.99 -25.67 -1.41
C SER A 162 -8.28 -24.83 -2.45
N LYS A 163 -7.84 -23.63 -2.11
CA LYS A 163 -7.32 -22.63 -3.06
C LYS A 163 -8.26 -22.34 -4.24
N ASP A 164 -9.57 -22.43 -3.98
CA ASP A 164 -10.63 -22.20 -4.95
C ASP A 164 -10.72 -20.71 -5.31
N TYR A 165 -10.26 -20.35 -6.50
CA TYR A 165 -10.16 -18.97 -6.97
C TYR A 165 -11.52 -18.29 -7.12
N ASP A 166 -12.58 -19.01 -7.52
CA ASP A 166 -13.94 -18.46 -7.64
C ASP A 166 -14.49 -18.11 -6.24
N LYS A 167 -14.30 -18.96 -5.27
CA LYS A 167 -14.67 -18.67 -3.88
C LYS A 167 -13.84 -17.52 -3.30
N MET A 168 -12.54 -17.46 -3.58
CA MET A 168 -11.69 -16.35 -3.17
C MET A 168 -12.20 -15.02 -3.73
N ALA A 169 -12.46 -14.96 -5.05
CA ALA A 169 -12.99 -13.78 -5.72
C ALA A 169 -14.36 -13.37 -5.17
N SER A 170 -15.24 -14.34 -4.89
CA SER A 170 -16.54 -14.11 -4.26
C SER A 170 -16.40 -13.49 -2.87
N GLN A 171 -15.51 -13.99 -2.02
CA GLN A 171 -15.27 -13.40 -0.69
C GLN A 171 -14.72 -11.97 -0.76
N ILE A 172 -13.80 -11.69 -1.69
CA ILE A 172 -13.31 -10.33 -1.90
C ILE A 172 -14.43 -9.39 -2.33
N LYS A 173 -15.29 -9.79 -3.27
CA LYS A 173 -16.45 -9.00 -3.70
C LYS A 173 -17.45 -8.78 -2.55
N SER A 174 -17.67 -9.76 -1.70
CA SER A 174 -18.60 -9.67 -0.57
C SER A 174 -18.20 -8.60 0.45
N MET A 175 -16.92 -8.25 0.54
CA MET A 175 -16.45 -7.15 1.38
C MET A 175 -17.06 -5.80 0.99
N LYS A 176 -17.61 -5.64 -0.21
CA LYS A 176 -18.26 -4.40 -0.69
C LYS A 176 -19.40 -3.97 0.22
N ARG A 177 -20.01 -4.88 0.97
CA ARG A 177 -21.04 -4.56 1.98
C ARG A 177 -20.57 -3.56 3.04
N LEU A 178 -19.26 -3.37 3.20
CA LEU A 178 -18.65 -2.50 4.21
C LEU A 178 -18.60 -1.03 3.79
N TRP A 179 -18.89 -0.73 2.52
CA TRP A 179 -18.80 0.63 1.98
C TRP A 179 -20.00 0.97 1.10
N ASP A 180 -20.16 2.25 0.85
CA ASP A 180 -21.07 2.72 -0.19
C ASP A 180 -20.66 2.12 -1.56
N LYS A 181 -21.66 1.73 -2.36
CA LYS A 181 -21.45 1.10 -3.68
C LYS A 181 -20.64 1.96 -4.66
N THR A 182 -20.69 3.27 -4.48
CA THR A 182 -19.97 4.26 -5.31
C THR A 182 -18.58 4.58 -4.80
N SER A 183 -18.17 4.02 -3.66
CA SER A 183 -16.86 4.29 -3.07
C SER A 183 -15.71 3.66 -3.89
N GLY A 184 -14.58 4.33 -3.92
CA GLY A 184 -13.36 3.79 -4.53
C GLY A 184 -12.94 2.43 -3.95
N LEU A 185 -13.24 2.20 -2.65
CA LEU A 185 -12.95 0.93 -1.97
C LEU A 185 -13.84 -0.22 -2.45
N ALA A 186 -15.12 0.05 -2.77
CA ALA A 186 -15.97 -0.96 -3.38
C ALA A 186 -15.46 -1.36 -4.78
N GLY A 187 -15.07 -0.39 -5.61
CA GLY A 187 -14.47 -0.66 -6.92
C GLY A 187 -13.13 -1.39 -6.82
N ARG A 188 -12.31 -1.08 -5.81
CA ARG A 188 -11.07 -1.83 -5.53
C ARG A 188 -11.32 -3.32 -5.29
N ARG A 189 -12.38 -3.69 -4.56
CA ARG A 189 -12.75 -5.10 -4.33
C ARG A 189 -13.09 -5.83 -5.64
N ASP A 190 -13.75 -5.15 -6.57
CA ASP A 190 -14.04 -5.75 -7.88
C ASP A 190 -12.74 -6.01 -8.68
N ARG A 191 -11.81 -5.06 -8.69
CA ARG A 191 -10.53 -5.20 -9.39
C ARG A 191 -9.63 -6.27 -8.75
N GLU A 192 -9.55 -6.34 -7.41
CA GLU A 192 -8.81 -7.40 -6.70
C GLU A 192 -9.40 -8.78 -6.95
N ALA A 193 -10.73 -8.91 -6.95
CA ALA A 193 -11.40 -10.16 -7.27
C ALA A 193 -11.16 -10.59 -8.72
N GLN A 194 -11.16 -9.64 -9.66
CA GLN A 194 -10.83 -9.92 -11.06
C GLN A 194 -9.37 -10.38 -11.21
N LEU A 195 -8.45 -9.77 -10.49
CA LEU A 195 -7.03 -10.16 -10.52
C LEU A 195 -6.81 -11.59 -10.00
N VAL A 196 -7.57 -12.02 -8.99
CA VAL A 196 -7.56 -13.40 -8.47
C VAL A 196 -7.96 -14.41 -9.56
N LEU A 197 -8.87 -14.06 -10.45
CA LEU A 197 -9.36 -14.93 -11.52
C LEU A 197 -8.47 -14.94 -12.78
N THR A 198 -7.46 -14.06 -12.81
CA THR A 198 -6.56 -13.90 -13.98
C THR A 198 -5.23 -14.57 -13.70
N SER A 199 -4.98 -15.71 -14.30
CA SER A 199 -3.70 -16.44 -14.22
C SER A 199 -2.60 -15.81 -15.09
#